data_757b18d6ad9570f1631077660f8e734c
#
_entry.id   757b18d6ad9570f1631077660f8e734c
#
_cell.length_a   1.000
_cell.length_b   1.000
_cell.length_c   1.000
_cell.angle_alpha   90.00
_cell.angle_beta   90.00
_cell.angle_gamma   90.00
#
_symmetry.space_group_name_H-M   'P 1'
#
loop_
_entity.id
_entity.type
_entity.pdbx_description
1 polymer ?
#
loop_
_entity_poly.entity_id
_entity_poly.type
_entity_poly.pdbx_seq_one_letter_code
_entity_poly.pdbx_strand_id
1 'polypeptide(L)'
;VYYRNTNEVNSLRELFFDDFTLYEEPTVVNFDGLDLALLPWINKTNYDTSVEFIKTASAPILIGHLELNGYQVLHGIQYQGGNGMDPNLFNRYEKVYSGHFHCRQEKDNIYYFGTQYQITFADLNDTKGFHVLDTDTRELEFIENPFKMFHTLTYNDKDGPVDVDSLDVSYLKDTYVKVFVECKKHPYSFDQYMDRLYDVGVSKITVVEDVTDDELTDEDSVDLAQDTVTLINNEIDSMEEVEDKDKMKRLIKDLYMESLSL
;
A
#
# COMPACT_ATOMS: atom_id res chain seq x y z
N VAL A 1 12.02 -10.98 -0.42
CA VAL A 1 11.00 -11.68 0.37
C VAL A 1 11.06 -13.18 0.08
N TYR A 2 11.06 -14.01 1.11
CA TYR A 2 11.15 -15.46 0.97
C TYR A 2 9.78 -16.09 0.74
N TYR A 3 9.77 -17.20 -0.03
CA TYR A 3 8.56 -17.97 -0.23
C TYR A 3 8.14 -18.68 1.07
N ARG A 4 6.87 -18.56 1.45
CA ARG A 4 6.29 -19.20 2.66
C ARG A 4 7.04 -18.92 3.96
N ASN A 5 7.65 -17.74 4.09
CA ASN A 5 8.38 -17.36 5.31
C ASN A 5 9.48 -18.37 5.73
N THR A 6 10.17 -18.94 4.77
CA THR A 6 11.37 -19.79 5.00
C THR A 6 12.53 -19.26 4.18
N ASN A 7 13.76 -19.59 4.56
CA ASN A 7 14.96 -19.19 3.82
C ASN A 7 15.32 -20.15 2.66
N GLU A 8 14.44 -21.11 2.35
CA GLU A 8 14.74 -22.17 1.38
C GLU A 8 14.66 -21.68 -0.07
N VAL A 9 13.67 -20.82 -0.37
CA VAL A 9 13.45 -20.33 -1.73
C VAL A 9 13.36 -18.81 -1.73
N ASN A 10 14.16 -18.17 -2.57
CA ASN A 10 14.17 -16.74 -2.79
C ASN A 10 13.86 -16.44 -4.27
N SER A 11 12.74 -15.79 -4.54
CA SER A 11 12.29 -15.48 -5.91
C SER A 11 13.28 -14.62 -6.68
N LEU A 12 13.99 -13.70 -6.03
CA LEU A 12 14.99 -12.88 -6.69
C LEU A 12 16.19 -13.70 -7.16
N ARG A 13 16.61 -14.69 -6.36
CA ARG A 13 17.67 -15.61 -6.75
C ARG A 13 17.27 -16.44 -7.97
N GLU A 14 16.05 -16.99 -7.95
CA GLU A 14 15.57 -17.85 -9.05
C GLU A 14 15.37 -17.09 -10.37
N LEU A 15 15.03 -15.78 -10.30
CA LEU A 15 14.72 -14.97 -11.49
C LEU A 15 15.93 -14.16 -12.00
N PHE A 16 16.84 -13.72 -11.12
CA PHE A 16 17.81 -12.66 -11.42
C PHE A 16 19.23 -12.94 -10.88
N PHE A 17 19.60 -14.18 -10.60
CA PHE A 17 20.84 -14.48 -9.89
C PHE A 17 22.13 -14.01 -10.60
N ASP A 18 22.10 -13.86 -11.91
CA ASP A 18 23.25 -13.38 -12.71
C ASP A 18 23.35 -11.85 -12.83
N ASP A 19 22.24 -11.12 -12.58
CA ASP A 19 22.16 -9.70 -12.86
C ASP A 19 22.34 -8.83 -11.60
N PHE A 20 22.19 -9.42 -10.40
CA PHE A 20 22.18 -8.67 -9.15
C PHE A 20 23.08 -9.31 -8.09
N THR A 21 23.69 -8.46 -7.25
CA THR A 21 24.27 -8.93 -5.99
C THR A 21 23.15 -9.08 -4.97
N LEU A 22 22.87 -10.31 -4.57
CA LEU A 22 21.79 -10.64 -3.64
C LEU A 22 22.37 -10.95 -2.26
N TYR A 23 21.95 -10.20 -1.26
CA TYR A 23 22.31 -10.41 0.14
C TYR A 23 21.17 -11.14 0.86
N GLU A 24 21.33 -12.42 1.11
CA GLU A 24 20.31 -13.26 1.74
C GLU A 24 20.49 -13.39 3.25
N GLU A 25 21.65 -13.00 3.75
CA GLU A 25 21.98 -12.95 5.17
C GLU A 25 22.18 -11.50 5.62
N PRO A 26 21.91 -11.18 6.90
CA PRO A 26 22.19 -9.86 7.43
C PRO A 26 23.66 -9.50 7.22
N THR A 27 23.93 -8.38 6.53
CA THR A 27 25.27 -8.05 6.04
C THR A 27 25.52 -6.55 6.12
N VAL A 28 26.72 -6.14 6.52
CA VAL A 28 27.17 -4.74 6.38
C VAL A 28 27.97 -4.64 5.08
N VAL A 29 27.56 -3.69 4.22
CA VAL A 29 28.23 -3.40 2.95
C VAL A 29 28.63 -1.93 2.91
N ASN A 30 29.76 -1.66 2.25
CA ASN A 30 30.21 -0.29 2.03
C ASN A 30 29.84 0.16 0.62
N PHE A 31 29.08 1.25 0.52
CA PHE A 31 28.77 1.94 -0.72
C PHE A 31 29.39 3.34 -0.71
N ASP A 32 30.40 3.53 -1.53
CA ASP A 32 31.08 4.81 -1.70
C ASP A 32 31.48 5.50 -0.37
N GLY A 33 31.95 4.70 0.59
CA GLY A 33 32.39 5.19 1.89
C GLY A 33 31.32 5.17 2.99
N LEU A 34 30.05 4.92 2.66
CA LEU A 34 28.97 4.76 3.63
C LEU A 34 28.71 3.28 3.94
N ASP A 35 28.81 2.91 5.20
CA ASP A 35 28.43 1.58 5.65
C ASP A 35 26.91 1.48 5.82
N LEU A 36 26.31 0.49 5.15
CA LEU A 36 24.89 0.18 5.20
C LEU A 36 24.69 -1.22 5.78
N ALA A 37 23.87 -1.35 6.82
CA ALA A 37 23.39 -2.63 7.33
C ALA A 37 22.21 -3.09 6.48
N LEU A 38 22.39 -4.13 5.67
CA LEU A 38 21.32 -4.73 4.87
C LEU A 38 20.69 -5.88 5.65
N LEU A 39 19.38 -5.80 5.86
CA LEU A 39 18.63 -6.78 6.62
C LEU A 39 17.56 -7.43 5.73
N PRO A 40 17.66 -8.73 5.41
CA PRO A 40 16.64 -9.43 4.65
C PRO A 40 15.35 -9.59 5.44
N TRP A 41 14.28 -10.03 4.78
CA TRP A 41 13.00 -10.32 5.42
C TRP A 41 13.17 -11.24 6.63
N ILE A 42 12.64 -10.83 7.77
CA ILE A 42 12.74 -11.58 9.03
C ILE A 42 11.60 -12.59 9.09
N ASN A 43 11.96 -13.84 9.35
CA ASN A 43 11.03 -14.93 9.55
C ASN A 43 11.48 -15.81 10.75
N LYS A 44 10.75 -16.87 11.03
CA LYS A 44 11.06 -17.75 12.18
C LYS A 44 12.45 -18.39 12.13
N THR A 45 13.00 -18.61 10.93
CA THR A 45 14.30 -19.30 10.74
C THR A 45 15.48 -18.38 11.01
N ASN A 46 15.36 -17.09 10.71
CA ASN A 46 16.45 -16.11 10.83
C ASN A 46 16.24 -15.07 11.92
N TYR A 47 15.17 -15.20 12.73
CA TYR A 47 14.78 -14.20 13.72
C TYR A 47 15.90 -13.86 14.70
N ASP A 48 16.47 -14.87 15.35
CA ASP A 48 17.50 -14.65 16.39
C ASP A 48 18.76 -14.04 15.79
N THR A 49 19.20 -14.50 14.62
CA THR A 49 20.34 -13.94 13.88
C THR A 49 20.08 -12.51 13.46
N SER A 50 18.89 -12.20 12.99
CA SER A 50 18.48 -10.84 12.60
C SER A 50 18.45 -9.89 13.78
N VAL A 51 17.89 -10.32 14.91
CA VAL A 51 17.85 -9.50 16.15
C VAL A 51 19.25 -9.24 16.69
N GLU A 52 20.13 -10.24 16.67
CA GLU A 52 21.52 -10.04 17.08
C GLU A 52 22.25 -9.08 16.14
N PHE A 53 22.05 -9.20 14.83
CA PHE A 53 22.60 -8.27 13.85
C PHE A 53 22.10 -6.84 14.06
N ILE A 54 20.80 -6.63 14.29
CA ILE A 54 20.23 -5.30 14.58
C ILE A 54 20.94 -4.66 15.77
N LYS A 55 21.26 -5.44 16.80
CA LYS A 55 21.92 -4.96 18.02
C LYS A 55 23.41 -4.69 17.86
N THR A 56 24.09 -5.37 16.95
CA THR A 56 25.56 -5.41 16.90
C THR A 56 26.18 -4.81 15.65
N ALA A 57 25.45 -4.71 14.53
CA ALA A 57 25.97 -4.22 13.26
C ALA A 57 26.59 -2.81 13.39
N SER A 58 27.78 -2.63 12.82
CA SER A 58 28.49 -1.35 12.86
C SER A 58 28.24 -0.55 11.58
N ALA A 59 27.01 -0.01 11.45
CA ALA A 59 26.64 0.87 10.35
C ALA A 59 25.69 1.95 10.87
N PRO A 60 25.76 3.20 10.36
CA PRO A 60 24.85 4.26 10.76
C PRO A 60 23.45 4.09 10.22
N ILE A 61 23.29 3.45 9.07
CA ILE A 61 22.02 3.28 8.37
C ILE A 61 21.70 1.79 8.22
N LEU A 62 20.44 1.42 8.51
CA LEU A 62 19.92 0.09 8.22
C LEU A 62 18.87 0.17 7.12
N ILE A 63 18.92 -0.76 6.17
CA ILE A 63 17.93 -0.92 5.10
C ILE A 63 17.35 -2.33 5.20
N GLY A 64 16.03 -2.43 5.23
CA GLY A 64 15.34 -3.72 5.34
C GLY A 64 13.93 -3.70 4.76
N HIS A 65 13.23 -4.81 4.98
CA HIS A 65 11.80 -4.96 4.67
C HIS A 65 11.10 -5.37 5.96
N LEU A 66 10.73 -4.39 6.76
CA LEU A 66 10.41 -4.56 8.17
C LEU A 66 8.92 -4.44 8.42
N GLU A 67 8.41 -5.28 9.30
CA GLU A 67 7.06 -5.23 9.81
C GLU A 67 7.10 -4.71 11.25
N LEU A 68 6.85 -3.40 11.42
CA LEU A 68 6.98 -2.73 12.71
C LEU A 68 5.63 -2.27 13.26
N ASN A 69 5.43 -2.48 14.56
CA ASN A 69 4.23 -2.01 15.25
C ASN A 69 4.15 -0.47 15.30
N GLY A 70 2.92 0.06 15.15
CA GLY A 70 2.64 1.49 15.27
C GLY A 70 2.90 2.32 14.01
N TYR A 71 3.17 1.67 12.87
CA TYR A 71 3.24 2.27 11.54
C TYR A 71 1.96 2.00 10.74
N GLN A 72 1.65 2.86 9.78
CA GLN A 72 0.44 2.72 8.98
C GLN A 72 0.62 1.67 7.88
N VAL A 73 -0.31 0.74 7.82
CA VAL A 73 -0.45 -0.22 6.72
C VAL A 73 -1.22 0.43 5.57
N LEU A 74 -2.29 1.14 5.93
CA LEU A 74 -3.12 1.97 5.07
C LEU A 74 -3.33 3.30 5.78
N HIS A 75 -3.78 4.33 5.07
CA HIS A 75 -4.11 5.61 5.68
C HIS A 75 -5.07 5.43 6.87
N GLY A 76 -4.68 5.95 8.02
CA GLY A 76 -5.47 5.86 9.26
C GLY A 76 -5.46 4.50 9.96
N ILE A 77 -4.92 3.43 9.35
CA ILE A 77 -4.86 2.09 9.94
C ILE A 77 -3.43 1.76 10.35
N GLN A 78 -3.18 1.71 11.66
CA GLN A 78 -1.89 1.33 12.20
C GLN A 78 -1.76 -0.18 12.35
N TYR A 79 -0.60 -0.70 11.98
CA TYR A 79 -0.23 -2.08 12.25
C TYR A 79 -0.02 -2.31 13.75
N GLN A 80 -0.72 -3.29 14.30
CA GLN A 80 -0.60 -3.75 15.68
C GLN A 80 -0.70 -5.28 15.72
N GLY A 81 -0.04 -5.93 14.76
CA GLY A 81 -0.05 -7.40 14.64
C GLY A 81 0.86 -8.08 15.67
N GLY A 82 0.53 -9.32 16.01
CA GLY A 82 1.30 -10.12 16.96
C GLY A 82 2.72 -10.48 16.50
N ASN A 83 3.03 -10.32 15.22
CA ASN A 83 4.34 -10.60 14.64
C ASN A 83 5.19 -9.31 14.46
N GLY A 84 4.61 -8.13 14.63
CA GLY A 84 5.32 -6.87 14.45
C GLY A 84 6.43 -6.67 15.47
N MET A 85 7.57 -6.23 14.99
CA MET A 85 8.71 -5.93 15.83
C MET A 85 8.54 -4.60 16.57
N ASP A 86 9.19 -4.50 17.74
CA ASP A 86 9.27 -3.23 18.48
C ASP A 86 10.23 -2.26 17.76
N PRO A 87 9.77 -1.06 17.33
CA PRO A 87 10.61 -0.06 16.71
C PRO A 87 11.82 0.36 17.56
N ASN A 88 11.72 0.27 18.87
CA ASN A 88 12.81 0.63 19.79
C ASN A 88 14.09 -0.19 19.59
N LEU A 89 14.01 -1.37 18.99
CA LEU A 89 15.17 -2.18 18.62
C LEU A 89 16.12 -1.45 17.68
N PHE A 90 15.61 -0.48 16.93
CA PHE A 90 16.34 0.23 15.90
C PHE A 90 16.90 1.60 16.33
N ASN A 91 16.70 2.00 17.60
CA ASN A 91 17.09 3.33 18.11
C ASN A 91 18.60 3.63 18.01
N ARG A 92 19.44 2.61 17.83
CA ARG A 92 20.89 2.80 17.69
C ARG A 92 21.31 3.33 16.31
N TYR A 93 20.48 3.18 15.29
CA TYR A 93 20.77 3.64 13.94
C TYR A 93 20.44 5.12 13.79
N GLU A 94 21.23 5.81 12.98
CA GLU A 94 20.95 7.20 12.58
C GLU A 94 19.65 7.26 11.76
N LYS A 95 19.52 6.34 10.79
CA LYS A 95 18.32 6.15 9.98
C LYS A 95 18.07 4.66 9.71
N VAL A 96 16.80 4.33 9.63
CA VAL A 96 16.31 3.01 9.23
C VAL A 96 15.36 3.20 8.06
N TYR A 97 15.69 2.62 6.92
CA TYR A 97 14.87 2.66 5.72
C TYR A 97 14.20 1.32 5.49
N SER A 98 12.90 1.33 5.31
CA SER A 98 12.13 0.10 5.16
C SER A 98 11.16 0.13 3.99
N GLY A 99 11.00 -1.01 3.32
CA GLY A 99 9.83 -1.34 2.53
C GLY A 99 8.74 -1.99 3.40
N HIS A 100 7.86 -2.77 2.82
CA HIS A 100 6.73 -3.50 3.38
C HIS A 100 5.43 -2.69 3.36
N PHE A 101 5.32 -1.62 4.12
CA PHE A 101 4.12 -0.80 4.10
C PHE A 101 4.08 0.10 2.85
N HIS A 102 2.93 0.15 2.18
CA HIS A 102 2.76 0.88 0.93
C HIS A 102 2.67 2.40 1.12
N CYS A 103 2.28 2.85 2.32
CA CYS A 103 2.22 4.26 2.66
C CYS A 103 3.62 4.78 3.00
N ARG A 104 4.06 5.85 2.33
CA ARG A 104 5.27 6.57 2.68
C ARG A 104 5.05 7.30 4.01
N GLN A 105 5.89 7.03 5.00
CA GLN A 105 5.76 7.60 6.34
C GLN A 105 7.10 7.66 7.05
N GLU A 106 7.25 8.61 7.95
CA GLU A 106 8.41 8.77 8.80
C GLU A 106 7.98 8.97 10.25
N LYS A 107 8.65 8.27 11.16
CA LYS A 107 8.50 8.46 12.58
C LYS A 107 9.82 8.15 13.27
N ASP A 108 10.29 9.09 14.10
CA ASP A 108 11.58 9.03 14.76
C ASP A 108 12.74 8.86 13.75
N ASN A 109 13.54 7.82 13.85
CA ASN A 109 14.62 7.52 12.93
C ASN A 109 14.22 6.51 11.82
N ILE A 110 12.95 6.09 11.75
CA ILE A 110 12.49 5.06 10.82
C ILE A 110 11.65 5.70 9.71
N TYR A 111 11.99 5.37 8.48
CA TYR A 111 11.34 5.85 7.28
C TYR A 111 10.90 4.67 6.40
N TYR A 112 9.60 4.59 6.10
CA TYR A 112 9.04 3.67 5.12
C TYR A 112 8.98 4.35 3.76
N PHE A 113 9.56 3.72 2.76
CA PHE A 113 9.61 4.27 1.39
C PHE A 113 8.24 4.34 0.71
N GLY A 114 7.32 3.48 1.10
CA GLY A 114 6.13 3.23 0.33
C GLY A 114 6.42 2.44 -0.95
N THR A 115 5.54 2.53 -1.93
CA THR A 115 5.69 1.89 -3.24
C THR A 115 6.03 2.88 -4.33
N GLN A 116 6.71 2.43 -5.40
CA GLN A 116 7.13 3.28 -6.50
C GLN A 116 5.96 3.70 -7.41
N TYR A 117 4.88 2.95 -7.39
CA TYR A 117 3.65 3.20 -8.13
C TYR A 117 2.45 2.65 -7.32
N GLN A 118 1.26 3.00 -7.73
CA GLN A 118 0.04 2.49 -7.14
C GLN A 118 -0.13 1.01 -7.47
N ILE A 119 -0.37 0.16 -6.47
CA ILE A 119 -0.56 -1.30 -6.64
C ILE A 119 -2.05 -1.66 -6.54
N THR A 120 -2.79 -0.94 -5.71
CA THR A 120 -4.22 -1.17 -5.48
C THR A 120 -5.00 0.14 -5.44
N PHE A 121 -6.33 0.08 -5.44
CA PHE A 121 -7.16 1.28 -5.23
C PHE A 121 -6.95 1.94 -3.86
N ALA A 122 -6.42 1.23 -2.88
CA ALA A 122 -6.03 1.81 -1.59
C ALA A 122 -4.90 2.84 -1.71
N ASP A 123 -4.16 2.81 -2.80
CA ASP A 123 -3.06 3.74 -3.10
C ASP A 123 -3.52 4.98 -3.89
N LEU A 124 -4.82 5.14 -4.16
CA LEU A 124 -5.38 6.11 -5.11
C LEU A 124 -4.85 7.54 -4.91
N ASN A 125 -4.78 7.99 -3.68
CA ASN A 125 -4.36 9.36 -3.33
C ASN A 125 -2.95 9.45 -2.75
N ASP A 126 -2.21 8.33 -2.74
CA ASP A 126 -0.84 8.30 -2.28
C ASP A 126 0.11 8.90 -3.30
N THR A 127 1.01 9.75 -2.84
CA THR A 127 2.15 10.18 -3.63
C THR A 127 3.17 9.05 -3.68
N LYS A 128 3.30 8.42 -4.82
CA LYS A 128 4.22 7.30 -5.08
C LYS A 128 5.50 7.79 -5.76
N GLY A 129 6.58 7.02 -5.64
CA GLY A 129 7.86 7.37 -6.24
C GLY A 129 9.01 6.53 -5.71
N PHE A 130 10.22 6.96 -6.01
CA PHE A 130 11.44 6.33 -5.52
C PHE A 130 12.35 7.34 -4.82
N HIS A 131 13.39 6.83 -4.19
CA HIS A 131 14.29 7.66 -3.39
C HIS A 131 15.72 7.52 -3.89
N VAL A 132 16.47 8.61 -3.78
CA VAL A 132 17.90 8.66 -4.01
C VAL A 132 18.59 9.02 -2.69
N LEU A 133 19.49 8.15 -2.22
CA LEU A 133 20.31 8.39 -1.05
C LEU A 133 21.67 8.89 -1.51
N ASP A 134 22.04 10.10 -1.09
CA ASP A 134 23.38 10.61 -1.26
C ASP A 134 24.28 10.03 -0.15
N THR A 135 25.32 9.32 -0.54
CA THR A 135 26.20 8.61 0.40
C THR A 135 27.15 9.54 1.16
N ASP A 136 27.47 10.71 0.60
CA ASP A 136 28.34 11.70 1.25
C ASP A 136 27.57 12.54 2.27
N THR A 137 26.41 13.06 1.89
CA THR A 137 25.59 13.94 2.75
C THR A 137 24.61 13.17 3.62
N ARG A 138 24.28 11.91 3.24
CA ARG A 138 23.25 11.04 3.83
C ARG A 138 21.84 11.59 3.70
N GLU A 139 21.64 12.54 2.79
CA GLU A 139 20.33 13.06 2.48
C GLU A 139 19.56 12.08 1.58
N LEU A 140 18.27 11.94 1.87
CA LEU A 140 17.35 11.12 1.11
C LEU A 140 16.42 12.02 0.31
N GLU A 141 16.56 12.01 -1.02
CA GLU A 141 15.70 12.73 -1.94
C GLU A 141 14.56 11.82 -2.41
N PHE A 142 13.33 12.33 -2.38
CA PHE A 142 12.17 11.65 -2.96
C PHE A 142 11.87 12.17 -4.36
N ILE A 143 11.79 11.26 -5.34
CA ILE A 143 11.43 11.55 -6.72
C ILE A 143 10.01 11.02 -6.97
N GLU A 144 9.07 11.93 -7.15
CA GLU A 144 7.67 11.57 -7.37
C GLU A 144 7.47 10.88 -8.72
N ASN A 145 6.65 9.81 -8.72
CA ASN A 145 6.14 9.18 -9.92
C ASN A 145 4.86 9.91 -10.37
N PRO A 146 4.87 10.60 -11.51
CA PRO A 146 3.69 11.33 -11.98
C PRO A 146 2.60 10.43 -12.56
N PHE A 147 2.89 9.14 -12.81
CA PHE A 147 1.95 8.22 -13.43
C PHE A 147 1.02 7.61 -12.38
N LYS A 148 -0.28 7.75 -12.60
CA LYS A 148 -1.33 7.17 -11.79
C LYS A 148 -1.99 6.01 -12.52
N MET A 149 -2.16 4.88 -11.83
CA MET A 149 -2.77 3.68 -12.39
C MET A 149 -4.26 3.56 -12.05
N PHE A 150 -4.69 4.14 -10.94
CA PHE A 150 -6.06 4.02 -10.44
C PHE A 150 -6.75 5.37 -10.45
N HIS A 151 -7.98 5.39 -10.92
CA HIS A 151 -8.82 6.59 -10.97
C HIS A 151 -10.23 6.28 -10.50
N THR A 152 -10.88 7.27 -9.91
CA THR A 152 -12.32 7.24 -9.61
C THR A 152 -13.02 8.32 -10.42
N LEU A 153 -14.18 7.98 -10.91
CA LEU A 153 -15.09 8.91 -11.61
C LEU A 153 -16.46 8.80 -10.99
N THR A 154 -17.20 9.90 -10.99
CA THR A 154 -18.59 9.91 -10.56
C THR A 154 -19.49 10.16 -11.77
N TYR A 155 -20.48 9.29 -11.94
CA TYR A 155 -21.56 9.51 -12.91
C TYR A 155 -22.81 10.00 -12.20
N ASN A 156 -23.33 11.14 -12.63
CA ASN A 156 -24.54 11.72 -12.10
C ASN A 156 -25.30 12.45 -13.22
N ASP A 157 -26.49 11.98 -13.55
CA ASP A 157 -27.37 12.58 -14.57
C ASP A 157 -28.66 13.18 -13.97
N LYS A 158 -28.63 13.55 -12.67
CA LYS A 158 -29.77 14.11 -11.93
C LYS A 158 -30.38 15.32 -12.62
N ASP A 159 -29.53 16.21 -13.15
CA ASP A 159 -29.91 17.48 -13.77
C ASP A 159 -30.04 17.40 -15.31
N GLY A 160 -29.88 16.22 -15.89
CA GLY A 160 -29.99 15.95 -17.32
C GLY A 160 -28.89 15.03 -17.84
N PRO A 161 -28.97 14.62 -19.12
CA PRO A 161 -27.96 13.77 -19.73
C PRO A 161 -26.54 14.39 -19.64
N VAL A 162 -25.54 13.56 -19.37
CA VAL A 162 -24.14 13.97 -19.32
C VAL A 162 -23.65 14.28 -20.73
N ASP A 163 -23.01 15.45 -20.92
CA ASP A 163 -22.33 15.78 -22.18
C ASP A 163 -21.01 15.02 -22.29
N VAL A 164 -21.08 13.86 -22.91
CA VAL A 164 -19.98 12.92 -23.03
C VAL A 164 -18.86 13.44 -23.94
N ASP A 165 -19.21 14.27 -24.93
CA ASP A 165 -18.26 14.80 -25.90
C ASP A 165 -17.32 15.85 -25.27
N SER A 166 -17.78 16.52 -24.22
CA SER A 166 -16.97 17.52 -23.50
C SER A 166 -16.01 16.89 -22.46
N LEU A 167 -16.13 15.59 -22.17
CA LEU A 167 -15.31 14.93 -21.16
C LEU A 167 -13.90 14.66 -21.67
N ASP A 168 -12.90 15.26 -21.02
CA ASP A 168 -11.50 14.84 -21.22
C ASP A 168 -11.20 13.61 -20.36
N VAL A 169 -11.18 12.45 -21.01
CA VAL A 169 -10.87 11.15 -20.42
C VAL A 169 -9.59 10.54 -20.99
N SER A 170 -8.82 11.33 -21.77
CA SER A 170 -7.60 10.86 -22.46
C SER A 170 -6.54 10.32 -21.51
N TYR A 171 -6.46 10.87 -20.31
CA TYR A 171 -5.51 10.46 -19.26
C TYR A 171 -5.83 9.10 -18.62
N LEU A 172 -7.00 8.53 -18.93
CA LEU A 172 -7.44 7.23 -18.38
C LEU A 172 -6.98 6.03 -19.22
N LYS A 173 -6.32 6.27 -20.35
CA LYS A 173 -5.80 5.19 -21.19
C LYS A 173 -4.86 4.28 -20.38
N ASP A 174 -5.04 2.96 -20.55
CA ASP A 174 -4.25 1.92 -19.88
C ASP A 174 -4.32 1.93 -18.34
N THR A 175 -5.33 2.60 -17.75
CA THR A 175 -5.54 2.69 -16.29
C THR A 175 -6.70 1.84 -15.80
N TYR A 176 -6.89 1.78 -14.48
CA TYR A 176 -7.98 1.10 -13.80
C TYR A 176 -8.94 2.14 -13.23
N VAL A 177 -10.21 2.08 -13.62
CA VAL A 177 -11.20 3.10 -13.27
C VAL A 177 -12.36 2.50 -12.48
N LYS A 178 -12.73 3.12 -11.37
CA LYS A 178 -14.01 2.90 -10.68
C LYS A 178 -14.95 4.04 -11.02
N VAL A 179 -16.16 3.68 -11.47
CA VAL A 179 -17.24 4.63 -11.75
C VAL A 179 -18.31 4.48 -10.67
N PHE A 180 -18.44 5.49 -9.83
CA PHE A 180 -19.51 5.59 -8.85
C PHE A 180 -20.75 6.20 -9.51
N VAL A 181 -21.89 5.50 -9.43
CA VAL A 181 -23.13 5.95 -10.03
C VAL A 181 -24.03 6.50 -8.94
N GLU A 182 -24.06 7.83 -8.82
CA GLU A 182 -24.93 8.53 -7.86
C GLU A 182 -26.37 8.65 -8.37
N CYS A 183 -26.54 8.90 -9.66
CA CYS A 183 -27.85 9.02 -10.29
C CYS A 183 -27.80 8.55 -11.74
N LYS A 184 -28.76 7.69 -12.13
CA LYS A 184 -28.88 7.08 -13.48
C LYS A 184 -30.33 7.17 -13.97
N LYS A 185 -30.80 8.39 -14.23
CA LYS A 185 -32.14 8.63 -14.78
C LYS A 185 -32.21 8.44 -16.29
N HIS A 186 -31.10 8.57 -16.96
CA HIS A 186 -30.98 8.51 -18.43
C HIS A 186 -30.07 7.33 -18.84
N PRO A 187 -30.56 6.08 -18.91
CA PRO A 187 -29.76 4.90 -19.20
C PRO A 187 -28.92 5.02 -20.48
N TYR A 188 -29.47 5.61 -21.53
CA TYR A 188 -28.75 5.82 -22.79
C TYR A 188 -27.53 6.76 -22.62
N SER A 189 -27.67 7.80 -21.79
CA SER A 189 -26.52 8.69 -21.47
C SER A 189 -25.43 7.96 -20.71
N PHE A 190 -25.83 7.06 -19.81
CA PHE A 190 -24.87 6.21 -19.10
C PHE A 190 -24.13 5.26 -20.05
N ASP A 191 -24.84 4.63 -20.98
CA ASP A 191 -24.23 3.75 -21.98
C ASP A 191 -23.21 4.51 -22.83
N GLN A 192 -23.55 5.73 -23.30
CA GLN A 192 -22.60 6.58 -24.05
C GLN A 192 -21.39 6.98 -23.19
N TYR A 193 -21.59 7.24 -21.90
CA TYR A 193 -20.50 7.53 -20.98
C TYR A 193 -19.54 6.33 -20.82
N MET A 194 -20.07 5.13 -20.68
CA MET A 194 -19.29 3.91 -20.61
C MET A 194 -18.55 3.62 -21.91
N ASP A 195 -19.24 3.78 -23.07
CA ASP A 195 -18.62 3.62 -24.38
C ASP A 195 -17.43 4.57 -24.55
N ARG A 196 -17.55 5.81 -24.10
CA ARG A 196 -16.45 6.79 -24.14
C ARG A 196 -15.23 6.34 -23.36
N LEU A 197 -15.41 5.72 -22.18
CA LEU A 197 -14.32 5.16 -21.38
C LEU A 197 -13.67 3.94 -22.07
N TYR A 198 -14.46 3.07 -22.67
CA TYR A 198 -13.95 1.92 -23.44
C TYR A 198 -13.17 2.36 -24.67
N ASP A 199 -13.65 3.36 -25.38
CA ASP A 199 -13.00 3.89 -26.60
C ASP A 199 -11.62 4.50 -26.33
N VAL A 200 -11.43 5.10 -25.17
CA VAL A 200 -10.12 5.61 -24.74
C VAL A 200 -9.13 4.49 -24.43
N GLY A 201 -9.59 3.29 -24.15
CA GLY A 201 -8.74 2.14 -23.85
C GLY A 201 -8.40 2.03 -22.37
N VAL A 202 -9.36 2.27 -21.47
CA VAL A 202 -9.24 1.96 -20.05
C VAL A 202 -9.02 0.45 -19.88
N SER A 203 -8.02 0.03 -19.11
CA SER A 203 -7.69 -1.39 -18.93
C SER A 203 -8.78 -2.17 -18.20
N LYS A 204 -9.41 -1.53 -17.20
CA LYS A 204 -10.55 -2.13 -16.48
C LYS A 204 -11.44 -1.03 -15.92
N ILE A 205 -12.73 -1.21 -16.11
CA ILE A 205 -13.78 -0.36 -15.52
C ILE A 205 -14.56 -1.20 -14.52
N THR A 206 -14.73 -0.68 -13.31
CA THR A 206 -15.61 -1.25 -12.29
C THR A 206 -16.70 -0.22 -12.01
N VAL A 207 -17.96 -0.61 -12.20
CA VAL A 207 -19.11 0.25 -11.89
C VAL A 207 -19.61 -0.10 -10.49
N VAL A 208 -19.78 0.91 -9.66
CA VAL A 208 -20.35 0.82 -8.32
C VAL A 208 -21.70 1.53 -8.35
N GLU A 209 -22.78 0.76 -8.28
CA GLU A 209 -24.17 1.24 -8.17
C GLU A 209 -24.64 1.01 -6.72
N ASP A 210 -25.65 1.72 -6.25
CA ASP A 210 -26.24 1.63 -4.89
C ASP A 210 -25.42 2.29 -3.77
N VAL A 211 -24.84 3.43 -4.04
CA VAL A 211 -24.43 4.33 -2.97
C VAL A 211 -25.68 5.12 -2.54
N THR A 212 -26.24 4.80 -1.37
CA THR A 212 -27.39 5.55 -0.85
C THR A 212 -26.99 6.99 -0.52
N ASP A 213 -27.86 7.94 -0.85
CA ASP A 213 -27.65 9.41 -0.80
C ASP A 213 -27.15 9.98 0.56
N ASP A 214 -27.05 9.14 1.60
CA ASP A 214 -26.69 9.56 2.98
C ASP A 214 -25.20 9.29 3.36
N GLU A 215 -24.39 8.68 2.48
CA GLU A 215 -23.05 8.19 2.84
C GLU A 215 -21.87 8.81 2.07
N LEU A 216 -22.08 9.76 1.16
CA LEU A 216 -20.98 10.39 0.42
C LEU A 216 -20.66 11.78 0.97
N THR A 217 -19.66 11.86 1.82
CA THR A 217 -18.94 13.12 2.05
C THR A 217 -17.73 13.19 1.12
N ASP A 218 -17.24 14.38 0.76
CA ASP A 218 -16.06 14.59 -0.10
C ASP A 218 -14.77 13.92 0.44
N GLU A 219 -14.79 13.52 1.71
CA GLU A 219 -13.74 12.74 2.37
C GLU A 219 -13.87 11.21 2.12
N ASP A 220 -15.07 10.71 1.82
CA ASP A 220 -15.37 9.27 1.69
C ASP A 220 -14.95 8.68 0.34
N SER A 221 -14.75 9.49 -0.69
CA SER A 221 -14.21 9.03 -1.98
C SER A 221 -12.74 8.56 -1.88
N VAL A 222 -12.07 8.90 -0.79
CA VAL A 222 -10.66 8.61 -0.52
C VAL A 222 -10.48 7.26 0.18
N ASP A 223 -11.53 6.66 0.72
CA ASP A 223 -11.42 5.67 1.80
C ASP A 223 -11.93 4.26 1.47
N LEU A 224 -11.82 3.81 0.22
CA LEU A 224 -12.26 2.46 -0.19
C LEU A 224 -11.50 1.30 0.50
N ALA A 225 -10.37 1.55 1.09
CA ALA A 225 -9.70 0.55 1.90
C ALA A 225 -10.09 0.66 3.38
N GLN A 226 -10.32 1.86 3.89
CA GLN A 226 -11.07 2.06 5.14
C GLN A 226 -12.48 1.51 4.98
N ASP A 227 -13.09 1.67 3.81
CA ASP A 227 -14.43 1.23 3.50
C ASP A 227 -14.61 -0.28 3.69
N THR A 228 -13.70 -1.13 3.23
CA THR A 228 -13.86 -2.58 3.41
C THR A 228 -13.90 -2.98 4.88
N VAL A 229 -13.00 -2.46 5.72
CA VAL A 229 -13.02 -2.75 7.16
C VAL A 229 -14.20 -2.07 7.85
N THR A 230 -14.57 -0.88 7.41
CA THR A 230 -15.72 -0.13 7.93
C THR A 230 -17.03 -0.78 7.53
N LEU A 231 -17.21 -1.18 6.26
CA LEU A 231 -18.37 -1.95 5.80
C LEU A 231 -18.51 -3.28 6.56
N ILE A 232 -17.41 -4.00 6.73
CA ILE A 232 -17.40 -5.24 7.51
C ILE A 232 -17.79 -4.97 8.97
N ASN A 233 -17.26 -3.89 9.58
CA ASN A 233 -17.61 -3.52 10.95
C ASN A 233 -19.08 -3.13 11.08
N ASN A 234 -19.62 -2.36 10.13
CA ASN A 234 -21.04 -1.97 10.11
C ASN A 234 -21.94 -3.19 9.92
N GLU A 235 -21.55 -4.13 9.05
CA GLU A 235 -22.28 -5.37 8.86
C GLU A 235 -22.28 -6.21 10.14
N ILE A 236 -21.14 -6.34 10.82
CA ILE A 236 -21.06 -7.02 12.13
C ILE A 236 -21.95 -6.33 13.16
N ASP A 237 -22.02 -4.99 13.16
CA ASP A 237 -22.88 -4.24 14.07
C ASP A 237 -24.37 -4.49 13.82
N SER A 238 -24.75 -4.74 12.56
CA SER A 238 -26.13 -5.07 12.16
C SER A 238 -26.54 -6.50 12.50
N MET A 239 -25.59 -7.44 12.68
CA MET A 239 -25.84 -8.84 12.99
C MET A 239 -26.38 -9.00 14.43
N GLU A 240 -27.62 -9.46 14.57
CA GLU A 240 -28.24 -9.73 15.89
C GLU A 240 -27.73 -11.03 16.55
N GLU A 241 -27.19 -11.96 15.74
CA GLU A 241 -26.79 -13.31 16.17
C GLU A 241 -25.37 -13.38 16.76
N VAL A 242 -24.59 -12.31 16.71
CA VAL A 242 -23.19 -12.26 17.17
C VAL A 242 -23.13 -11.81 18.62
N GLU A 243 -22.78 -12.71 19.53
CA GLU A 243 -22.68 -12.43 20.98
C GLU A 243 -21.50 -11.50 21.32
N ASP A 244 -20.36 -11.58 20.63
CA ASP A 244 -19.17 -10.76 20.87
C ASP A 244 -18.72 -10.08 19.56
N LYS A 245 -19.38 -8.97 19.24
CA LYS A 245 -19.12 -8.16 18.04
C LYS A 245 -17.69 -7.61 18.03
N ASP A 246 -17.15 -7.21 19.16
CA ASP A 246 -15.80 -6.65 19.25
C ASP A 246 -14.71 -7.69 18.99
N LYS A 247 -14.94 -8.93 19.38
CA LYS A 247 -14.03 -10.04 19.06
C LYS A 247 -14.11 -10.41 17.59
N MET A 248 -15.31 -10.43 17.02
CA MET A 248 -15.52 -10.68 15.57
C MET A 248 -14.84 -9.62 14.73
N LYS A 249 -15.02 -8.32 15.05
CA LYS A 249 -14.37 -7.21 14.35
C LYS A 249 -12.85 -7.33 14.40
N ARG A 250 -12.28 -7.65 15.56
CA ARG A 250 -10.83 -7.87 15.71
C ARG A 250 -10.35 -9.03 14.85
N LEU A 251 -11.03 -10.18 14.92
CA LEU A 251 -10.66 -11.36 14.13
C LEU A 251 -10.69 -11.09 12.62
N ILE A 252 -11.75 -10.45 12.14
CA ILE A 252 -11.89 -10.14 10.70
C ILE A 252 -10.87 -9.09 10.27
N LYS A 253 -10.62 -8.07 11.10
CA LYS A 253 -9.56 -7.10 10.86
C LYS A 253 -8.20 -7.79 10.75
N ASP A 254 -7.87 -8.70 11.65
CA ASP A 254 -6.61 -9.45 11.65
C ASP A 254 -6.48 -10.32 10.39
N LEU A 255 -7.56 -11.04 10.00
CA LEU A 255 -7.60 -11.84 8.77
C LEU A 255 -7.49 -10.98 7.50
N TYR A 256 -8.15 -9.82 7.47
CA TYR A 256 -8.05 -8.88 6.36
C TYR A 256 -6.62 -8.34 6.22
N MET A 257 -6.01 -7.97 7.35
CA MET A 257 -4.61 -7.52 7.38
C MET A 257 -3.64 -8.62 6.95
N GLU A 258 -3.87 -9.87 7.38
CA GLU A 258 -3.10 -11.03 6.93
C GLU A 258 -3.25 -11.25 5.41
N SER A 259 -4.45 -11.06 4.86
CA SER A 259 -4.69 -11.19 3.42
C SER A 259 -4.00 -10.12 2.57
N LEU A 260 -3.76 -8.93 3.13
CA LEU A 260 -3.03 -7.86 2.46
C LEU A 260 -1.50 -8.07 2.50
N SER A 261 -1.04 -8.97 3.37
CA SER A 261 0.39 -9.31 3.55
C SER A 261 0.79 -10.58 2.77
N LEU A 262 -0.16 -11.24 2.10
CA LEU A 262 0.05 -12.39 1.22
C LEU A 262 0.26 -11.96 -0.23
#